data_913ef4aaf0412d06a5a737ecb15447ab
#
_entry.id   913ef4aaf0412d06a5a737ecb15447ab
#
_cell.length_a   1.000
_cell.length_b   1.000
_cell.length_c   1.000
_cell.angle_alpha   90.00
_cell.angle_beta   90.00
_cell.angle_gamma   90.00
#
_symmetry.space_group_name_H-M   'P 1'
#
loop_
_entity.id
_entity.type
_entity.pdbx_description
1 polymer ?
#
loop_
_entity_poly.entity_id
_entity_poly.type
_entity_poly.pdbx_seq_one_letter_code
_entity_poly.pdbx_strand_id
1 'polypeptide(L)'
;MQQFLALAAFVPVALAQTYYGCYTEIPARALTGSSLIDYENMTIALCETHCTDLAFDIWGVEYGGECYCGNALAQGSFPAFTTDCGMPCPGDATTVCGGPNRLSLYGASETAPTVTPEPHDPVTEAQYEGCWTELPSGEGRALAGAAGFSATAMTVDDCGDYCLNSGFLWFGLEYGAECYCGAVLNANSTSAAETDCNMPCSGDSAATCGGSNRLSVYQWV
;
A
#
# COMPACT_ATOMS: atom_id res chain seq x y z
N MET A 1 -19.38 62.66 8.01
CA MET A 1 -18.54 61.74 7.29
C MET A 1 -18.60 60.39 8.02
N GLN A 2 -19.42 59.44 7.52
CA GLN A 2 -19.52 58.11 8.07
C GLN A 2 -18.55 57.21 7.25
N GLN A 3 -17.52 56.70 7.93
CA GLN A 3 -16.61 55.70 7.36
C GLN A 3 -17.28 54.31 7.44
N PHE A 4 -17.62 53.72 6.28
CA PHE A 4 -17.98 52.34 6.19
C PHE A 4 -16.71 51.49 6.26
N LEU A 5 -16.50 50.74 7.36
CA LEU A 5 -15.52 49.69 7.40
C LEU A 5 -16.09 48.50 6.59
N ALA A 6 -15.48 48.21 5.48
CA ALA A 6 -15.73 46.96 4.76
C ALA A 6 -15.05 45.81 5.51
N LEU A 7 -15.84 44.93 6.12
CA LEU A 7 -15.34 43.64 6.59
C LEU A 7 -15.03 42.78 5.35
N ALA A 8 -13.77 42.53 5.10
CA ALA A 8 -13.35 41.52 4.16
C ALA A 8 -13.73 40.14 4.73
N ALA A 9 -14.67 39.46 4.09
CA ALA A 9 -14.97 38.08 4.42
C ALA A 9 -13.77 37.22 3.97
N PHE A 10 -13.02 36.68 4.94
CA PHE A 10 -12.06 35.61 4.66
C PHE A 10 -12.87 34.36 4.26
N VAL A 11 -12.88 34.03 2.99
CA VAL A 11 -13.31 32.71 2.52
C VAL A 11 -12.15 31.76 2.82
N PRO A 12 -12.33 30.77 3.69
CA PRO A 12 -11.28 29.78 3.89
C PRO A 12 -11.08 29.06 2.54
N VAL A 13 -9.86 29.09 2.02
CA VAL A 13 -9.46 28.22 0.92
C VAL A 13 -9.42 26.82 1.53
N ALA A 14 -10.37 25.98 1.19
CA ALA A 14 -10.27 24.56 1.50
C ALA A 14 -9.03 24.04 0.77
N LEU A 15 -7.99 23.68 1.49
CA LEU A 15 -6.86 22.95 0.94
C LEU A 15 -7.43 21.63 0.40
N ALA A 16 -7.24 21.37 -0.88
CA ALA A 16 -7.70 20.13 -1.47
C ALA A 16 -6.87 18.99 -0.86
N GLN A 17 -7.56 18.07 -0.16
CA GLN A 17 -6.93 16.86 0.32
C GLN A 17 -6.43 16.03 -0.87
N THR A 18 -5.21 15.52 -0.78
CA THR A 18 -4.63 14.63 -1.79
C THR A 18 -4.71 13.18 -1.29
N TYR A 19 -5.30 12.30 -2.09
CA TYR A 19 -5.27 10.87 -1.82
C TYR A 19 -3.92 10.31 -2.29
N TYR A 20 -3.16 9.71 -1.39
CA TYR A 20 -1.85 9.14 -1.70
C TYR A 20 -1.91 7.66 -2.09
N GLY A 21 -2.99 6.98 -1.77
CA GLY A 21 -3.17 5.57 -2.06
C GLY A 21 -3.53 4.72 -0.86
N CYS A 22 -3.55 3.41 -1.08
CA CYS A 22 -3.68 2.41 -0.03
C CYS A 22 -2.29 2.04 0.48
N TYR A 23 -2.12 1.97 1.80
CA TYR A 23 -0.85 1.66 2.46
C TYR A 23 -1.01 0.54 3.49
N THR A 24 0.06 -0.21 3.73
CA THR A 24 0.08 -1.25 4.76
C THR A 24 0.14 -0.62 6.15
N GLU A 25 -0.66 -1.16 7.08
CA GLU A 25 -0.47 -0.90 8.51
C GLU A 25 0.67 -1.77 9.07
N ILE A 26 1.31 -1.30 10.13
CA ILE A 26 2.39 -2.01 10.82
C ILE A 26 2.06 -2.14 12.32
N PRO A 27 2.64 -3.12 13.04
CA PRO A 27 2.33 -3.33 14.47
C PRO A 27 2.57 -2.11 15.37
N ALA A 28 3.52 -1.23 15.01
CA ALA A 28 3.83 -0.01 15.75
C ALA A 28 3.05 1.22 15.29
N ARG A 29 2.11 1.07 14.36
CA ARG A 29 1.34 2.08 13.62
C ARG A 29 2.14 2.82 12.55
N ALA A 30 1.53 2.91 11.37
CA ALA A 30 2.07 3.67 10.24
C ALA A 30 2.03 5.19 10.48
N LEU A 31 1.01 5.68 11.20
CA LEU A 31 0.88 7.06 11.65
C LEU A 31 0.79 7.09 13.18
N THR A 32 1.71 7.78 13.85
CA THR A 32 1.93 7.71 15.30
C THR A 32 1.59 8.99 16.07
N GLY A 33 0.96 9.98 15.42
CA GLY A 33 0.66 11.28 16.03
C GLY A 33 -0.56 11.26 16.95
N SER A 34 -1.74 11.06 16.39
CA SER A 34 -3.02 11.00 17.09
C SER A 34 -3.95 9.99 16.45
N SER A 35 -5.05 9.65 17.11
CA SER A 35 -6.09 8.79 16.55
C SER A 35 -7.49 9.19 17.01
N LEU A 36 -8.49 8.88 16.17
CA LEU A 36 -9.91 9.01 16.46
C LEU A 36 -10.61 7.72 16.01
N ILE A 37 -11.43 7.14 16.87
CA ILE A 37 -12.20 5.94 16.55
C ILE A 37 -13.70 6.28 16.57
N ASP A 38 -14.38 6.10 15.44
CA ASP A 38 -15.82 6.27 15.31
C ASP A 38 -16.39 5.30 14.27
N TYR A 39 -16.84 4.15 14.71
CA TYR A 39 -17.41 3.11 13.83
C TYR A 39 -18.83 3.42 13.36
N GLU A 40 -19.43 4.56 13.75
CA GLU A 40 -20.79 4.95 13.34
C GLU A 40 -20.78 6.10 12.33
N ASN A 41 -19.85 7.07 12.48
CA ASN A 41 -19.90 8.32 11.71
C ASN A 41 -18.58 8.66 11.00
N MET A 42 -17.56 7.78 11.00
CA MET A 42 -16.27 8.06 10.35
C MET A 42 -16.47 8.43 8.88
N THR A 43 -15.86 9.53 8.50
CA THR A 43 -15.70 9.97 7.11
C THR A 43 -14.26 10.42 6.90
N ILE A 44 -13.80 10.50 5.64
CA ILE A 44 -12.49 11.04 5.31
C ILE A 44 -12.36 12.49 5.83
N ALA A 45 -13.41 13.31 5.65
CA ALA A 45 -13.44 14.70 6.12
C ALA A 45 -13.41 14.82 7.65
N LEU A 46 -14.03 13.90 8.40
CA LEU A 46 -13.95 13.88 9.85
C LEU A 46 -12.52 13.57 10.31
N CYS A 47 -11.86 12.60 9.68
CA CYS A 47 -10.46 12.27 9.96
C CYS A 47 -9.52 13.42 9.60
N GLU A 48 -9.68 14.05 8.44
CA GLU A 48 -8.94 15.24 8.02
C GLU A 48 -9.06 16.35 9.08
N THR A 49 -10.29 16.72 9.46
CA THR A 49 -10.54 17.78 10.43
C THR A 49 -9.87 17.46 11.76
N HIS A 50 -10.02 16.23 12.28
CA HIS A 50 -9.39 15.81 13.53
C HIS A 50 -7.85 15.95 13.48
N CYS A 51 -7.22 15.54 12.38
CA CYS A 51 -5.77 15.57 12.26
C CYS A 51 -5.24 16.99 12.04
N THR A 52 -5.88 17.78 11.17
CA THR A 52 -5.45 19.17 10.89
C THR A 52 -5.66 20.10 12.07
N ASP A 53 -6.72 19.94 12.87
CA ASP A 53 -6.93 20.68 14.11
C ASP A 53 -5.82 20.43 15.14
N LEU A 54 -5.16 19.27 15.06
CA LEU A 54 -4.00 18.91 15.89
C LEU A 54 -2.66 19.19 15.21
N ALA A 55 -2.66 19.91 14.08
CA ALA A 55 -1.49 20.29 13.29
C ALA A 55 -0.72 19.09 12.71
N PHE A 56 -1.43 18.05 12.28
CA PHE A 56 -0.89 16.97 11.48
C PHE A 56 -1.22 17.16 10.00
N ASP A 57 -0.23 16.93 9.13
CA ASP A 57 -0.35 17.12 7.68
C ASP A 57 -0.72 15.84 6.91
N ILE A 58 -0.67 14.69 7.59
CA ILE A 58 -0.98 13.37 7.00
C ILE A 58 -2.02 12.68 7.88
N TRP A 59 -3.01 12.07 7.25
CA TRP A 59 -4.02 11.24 7.92
C TRP A 59 -4.34 10.00 7.11
N GLY A 60 -4.75 8.96 7.80
CA GLY A 60 -5.15 7.69 7.22
C GLY A 60 -6.40 7.15 7.89
N VAL A 61 -7.30 6.61 7.09
CA VAL A 61 -8.48 5.90 7.60
C VAL A 61 -8.30 4.40 7.41
N GLU A 62 -8.63 3.62 8.44
CA GLU A 62 -8.44 2.18 8.50
C GLU A 62 -9.69 1.50 9.06
N TYR A 63 -9.92 0.25 8.67
CA TYR A 63 -10.94 -0.65 9.22
C TYR A 63 -12.36 -0.01 9.28
N GLY A 64 -12.66 0.90 8.36
CA GLY A 64 -13.93 1.63 8.26
C GLY A 64 -14.08 2.77 9.26
N GLY A 65 -13.74 2.59 10.53
CA GLY A 65 -14.04 3.54 11.62
C GLY A 65 -12.82 4.09 12.36
N GLU A 66 -11.60 3.82 11.90
CA GLU A 66 -10.37 4.25 12.55
C GLU A 66 -9.69 5.35 11.76
N CYS A 67 -9.28 6.42 12.42
CA CYS A 67 -8.52 7.54 11.88
C CYS A 67 -7.20 7.66 12.62
N TYR A 68 -6.12 7.80 11.87
CA TYR A 68 -4.77 7.99 12.39
C TYR A 68 -4.11 9.21 11.77
N CYS A 69 -3.37 9.96 12.57
CA CYS A 69 -2.72 11.21 12.18
C CYS A 69 -1.20 11.11 12.32
N GLY A 70 -0.47 11.85 11.49
CA GLY A 70 0.97 11.96 11.58
C GLY A 70 1.54 13.06 10.70
N ASN A 71 2.85 13.32 10.84
CA ASN A 71 3.62 14.21 9.96
C ASN A 71 4.66 13.44 9.14
N ALA A 72 4.75 12.13 9.37
CA ALA A 72 5.57 11.20 8.60
C ALA A 72 4.92 9.82 8.63
N LEU A 73 5.12 9.06 7.58
CA LEU A 73 4.76 7.66 7.53
C LEU A 73 5.91 6.84 8.15
N ALA A 74 5.58 5.94 9.07
CA ALA A 74 6.58 5.11 9.73
C ALA A 74 7.23 4.13 8.76
N GLN A 75 8.52 3.87 8.96
CA GLN A 75 9.26 2.88 8.19
C GLN A 75 8.61 1.49 8.31
N GLY A 76 8.44 0.81 7.19
CA GLY A 76 7.75 -0.49 7.12
C GLY A 76 6.28 -0.40 6.72
N SER A 77 5.72 0.82 6.58
CA SER A 77 4.45 1.04 5.90
C SER A 77 4.71 1.38 4.44
N PHE A 78 4.10 0.66 3.52
CA PHE A 78 4.35 0.73 2.08
C PHE A 78 3.06 0.83 1.30
N PRO A 79 3.10 1.34 0.05
CA PRO A 79 1.97 1.26 -0.86
C PRO A 79 1.43 -0.17 -0.95
N ALA A 80 0.11 -0.31 -0.94
CA ALA A 80 -0.61 -1.56 -1.14
C ALA A 80 -1.56 -1.42 -2.33
N PHE A 81 -2.11 -2.52 -2.81
CA PHE A 81 -3.09 -2.44 -3.90
C PHE A 81 -4.32 -1.66 -3.45
N THR A 82 -4.81 -0.76 -4.32
CA THR A 82 -6.01 0.04 -4.03
C THR A 82 -7.23 -0.79 -3.67
N THR A 83 -7.31 -2.02 -4.19
CA THR A 83 -8.36 -2.99 -3.87
C THR A 83 -8.35 -3.47 -2.43
N ASP A 84 -7.21 -3.38 -1.73
CA ASP A 84 -7.08 -3.78 -0.32
C ASP A 84 -7.76 -2.78 0.63
N CYS A 85 -7.92 -1.51 0.20
CA CYS A 85 -8.63 -0.46 0.90
C CYS A 85 -10.08 -0.39 0.40
N GLY A 86 -10.88 -1.41 0.68
CA GLY A 86 -12.23 -1.55 0.14
C GLY A 86 -13.37 -1.41 1.16
N MET A 87 -13.08 -1.10 2.43
CA MET A 87 -14.13 -0.95 3.46
C MET A 87 -14.81 0.42 3.33
N PRO A 88 -16.16 0.47 3.25
CA PRO A 88 -16.87 1.75 3.18
C PRO A 88 -16.75 2.52 4.50
N CYS A 89 -16.73 3.85 4.39
CA CYS A 89 -16.84 4.71 5.56
C CYS A 89 -18.27 4.65 6.14
N PRO A 90 -18.46 4.46 7.45
CA PRO A 90 -19.80 4.40 8.03
C PRO A 90 -20.57 5.72 7.94
N GLY A 91 -19.90 6.87 7.97
CA GLY A 91 -20.51 8.19 7.80
C GLY A 91 -20.73 8.61 6.35
N ASP A 92 -20.08 7.93 5.39
CA ASP A 92 -20.25 8.16 3.94
C ASP A 92 -19.92 6.88 3.16
N ALA A 93 -20.90 6.03 2.94
CA ALA A 93 -20.72 4.74 2.25
C ALA A 93 -20.31 4.86 0.77
N THR A 94 -20.24 6.07 0.21
CA THR A 94 -19.74 6.29 -1.16
C THR A 94 -18.23 6.43 -1.22
N THR A 95 -17.55 6.53 -0.08
CA THR A 95 -16.10 6.60 0.08
C THR A 95 -15.56 5.40 0.82
N VAL A 96 -14.24 5.14 0.70
CA VAL A 96 -13.58 4.01 1.34
C VAL A 96 -12.69 4.47 2.49
N CYS A 97 -12.82 3.79 3.63
CA CYS A 97 -12.07 4.01 4.85
C CYS A 97 -11.13 2.83 5.15
N GLY A 98 -10.19 2.60 4.23
CA GLY A 98 -9.15 1.58 4.39
C GLY A 98 -9.66 0.14 4.27
N GLY A 99 -8.98 -0.75 4.96
CA GLY A 99 -9.27 -2.18 5.04
C GLY A 99 -8.62 -2.79 6.28
N PRO A 100 -8.68 -4.11 6.47
CA PRO A 100 -7.98 -4.78 7.57
C PRO A 100 -6.45 -4.64 7.42
N ASN A 101 -5.81 -3.91 8.34
CA ASN A 101 -4.39 -3.55 8.29
C ASN A 101 -4.02 -2.77 7.00
N ARG A 102 -4.93 -1.91 6.53
CA ARG A 102 -4.72 -1.06 5.35
C ARG A 102 -5.27 0.33 5.58
N LEU A 103 -4.41 1.31 5.37
CA LEU A 103 -4.78 2.72 5.43
C LEU A 103 -5.11 3.27 4.05
N SER A 104 -6.27 3.88 3.89
CA SER A 104 -6.48 4.88 2.84
C SER A 104 -5.79 6.15 3.28
N LEU A 105 -4.63 6.48 2.69
CA LEU A 105 -3.73 7.56 3.12
C LEU A 105 -4.01 8.86 2.36
N TYR A 106 -4.04 9.97 3.09
CA TYR A 106 -4.29 11.31 2.58
C TYR A 106 -3.33 12.32 3.21
N GLY A 107 -3.26 13.52 2.62
CA GLY A 107 -2.53 14.63 3.20
C GLY A 107 -2.79 15.95 2.51
N ALA A 108 -2.24 17.03 3.10
CA ALA A 108 -2.35 18.40 2.62
C ALA A 108 -1.36 18.73 1.48
N SER A 109 -0.32 17.92 1.29
CA SER A 109 0.70 18.08 0.23
C SER A 109 0.24 17.42 -1.06
N GLU A 110 0.68 17.96 -2.22
CA GLU A 110 0.48 17.29 -3.52
C GLU A 110 1.40 16.06 -3.69
N THR A 111 2.40 15.90 -2.84
CA THR A 111 3.37 14.80 -2.90
C THR A 111 3.14 13.85 -1.73
N ALA A 112 2.97 12.58 -2.02
CA ALA A 112 2.89 11.52 -1.00
C ALA A 112 4.13 11.54 -0.10
N PRO A 113 3.98 11.19 1.20
CA PRO A 113 5.13 11.05 2.09
C PRO A 113 6.04 9.95 1.54
N THR A 114 7.29 10.30 1.28
CA THR A 114 8.29 9.31 0.89
C THR A 114 8.69 8.51 2.12
N VAL A 115 8.35 7.22 2.15
CA VAL A 115 9.14 6.26 2.93
C VAL A 115 10.44 6.14 2.14
N THR A 116 11.56 6.63 2.69
CA THR A 116 12.84 6.38 2.04
C THR A 116 13.11 4.88 2.10
N PRO A 117 13.09 4.16 0.96
CA PRO A 117 13.68 2.84 0.92
C PRO A 117 15.14 2.95 1.40
N GLU A 118 15.70 1.89 1.98
CA GLU A 118 17.15 1.81 2.13
C GLU A 118 17.78 2.18 0.77
N PRO A 119 18.82 3.04 0.73
CA PRO A 119 19.41 3.47 -0.52
C PRO A 119 19.96 2.25 -1.27
N HIS A 120 19.19 1.78 -2.24
CA HIS A 120 19.68 0.85 -3.24
C HIS A 120 20.35 1.66 -4.36
N ASP A 121 21.41 1.13 -4.94
CA ASP A 121 21.91 1.64 -6.22
C ASP A 121 20.75 1.68 -7.23
N PRO A 122 20.72 2.63 -8.16
CA PRO A 122 19.62 2.73 -9.11
C PRO A 122 19.49 1.42 -9.90
N VAL A 123 18.47 0.64 -9.55
CA VAL A 123 18.08 -0.57 -10.27
C VAL A 123 17.18 -0.15 -11.44
N THR A 124 17.39 -0.72 -12.59
CA THR A 124 16.73 -0.30 -13.82
C THR A 124 16.00 -1.42 -14.53
N GLU A 125 16.19 -2.67 -14.13
CA GLU A 125 15.62 -3.82 -14.81
C GLU A 125 15.35 -4.96 -13.83
N ALA A 126 14.18 -5.59 -13.96
CA ALA A 126 13.84 -6.80 -13.25
C ALA A 126 14.25 -8.02 -14.09
N GLN A 127 15.11 -8.88 -13.56
CA GLN A 127 15.53 -10.12 -14.19
C GLN A 127 14.65 -11.27 -13.69
N TYR A 128 14.18 -12.10 -14.61
CA TYR A 128 13.48 -13.33 -14.29
C TYR A 128 14.47 -14.41 -13.82
N GLU A 129 14.28 -14.91 -12.60
CA GLU A 129 15.15 -15.90 -11.95
C GLU A 129 14.60 -17.33 -12.06
N GLY A 130 13.42 -17.50 -12.67
CA GLY A 130 12.82 -18.80 -12.90
C GLY A 130 11.60 -19.10 -12.06
N CYS A 131 11.09 -20.33 -12.24
CA CYS A 131 10.01 -20.89 -11.43
C CYS A 131 10.57 -21.56 -10.18
N TRP A 132 10.02 -21.21 -9.00
CA TRP A 132 10.51 -21.67 -7.71
C TRP A 132 9.37 -22.25 -6.85
N THR A 133 9.69 -23.19 -5.96
CA THR A 133 8.71 -23.76 -5.04
C THR A 133 8.38 -22.80 -3.92
N GLU A 134 7.11 -22.70 -3.53
CA GLU A 134 6.76 -22.17 -2.21
C GLU A 134 7.15 -23.16 -1.12
N LEU A 135 7.31 -22.69 0.11
CA LEU A 135 7.64 -23.55 1.23
C LEU A 135 6.40 -24.32 1.72
N PRO A 136 6.58 -25.51 2.32
CA PRO A 136 5.49 -26.23 2.94
C PRO A 136 4.77 -25.39 3.99
N SER A 137 3.47 -25.61 4.15
CA SER A 137 2.65 -24.90 5.14
C SER A 137 3.26 -25.01 6.55
N GLY A 138 3.48 -23.84 7.17
CA GLY A 138 4.08 -23.72 8.51
C GLY A 138 5.60 -23.50 8.52
N GLU A 139 6.29 -23.56 7.38
CA GLU A 139 7.74 -23.32 7.27
C GLU A 139 8.09 -21.89 6.83
N GLY A 140 7.09 -21.03 6.73
CA GLY A 140 7.24 -19.65 6.26
C GLY A 140 6.96 -19.50 4.77
N ARG A 141 7.53 -18.48 4.14
CA ARG A 141 7.37 -18.17 2.72
C ARG A 141 8.72 -18.17 2.00
N ALA A 142 8.70 -18.48 0.70
CA ALA A 142 9.90 -18.36 -0.15
C ALA A 142 10.41 -16.92 -0.20
N LEU A 143 9.51 -15.93 -0.23
CA LEU A 143 9.78 -14.51 -0.08
C LEU A 143 8.98 -14.00 1.13
N ALA A 144 9.66 -13.63 2.21
CA ALA A 144 9.07 -13.40 3.54
C ALA A 144 9.04 -11.91 3.96
N GLY A 145 9.05 -10.99 2.99
CA GLY A 145 8.94 -9.54 3.24
C GLY A 145 7.50 -9.04 3.20
N ALA A 146 7.19 -8.15 2.25
CA ALA A 146 5.84 -7.67 2.02
C ALA A 146 5.04 -8.63 1.11
N ALA A 147 3.73 -8.51 1.13
CA ALA A 147 2.84 -9.26 0.24
C ALA A 147 1.65 -8.41 -0.21
N GLY A 148 1.19 -8.62 -1.44
CA GLY A 148 0.03 -7.97 -2.02
C GLY A 148 -0.82 -8.94 -2.82
N PHE A 149 -2.07 -8.55 -3.10
CA PHE A 149 -3.01 -9.35 -3.87
C PHE A 149 -3.88 -8.46 -4.76
N SER A 150 -4.06 -8.85 -6.02
CA SER A 150 -5.04 -8.21 -6.91
C SER A 150 -5.74 -9.25 -7.79
N ALA A 151 -7.00 -9.53 -7.48
CA ALA A 151 -7.80 -10.55 -8.19
C ALA A 151 -8.00 -10.27 -9.68
N THR A 152 -7.86 -9.02 -10.13
CA THR A 152 -8.25 -8.58 -11.47
C THR A 152 -7.21 -7.73 -12.20
N ALA A 153 -6.12 -7.33 -11.51
CA ALA A 153 -5.19 -6.34 -12.05
C ALA A 153 -3.71 -6.63 -11.74
N MET A 154 -3.36 -7.84 -11.26
CA MET A 154 -1.97 -8.19 -11.01
C MET A 154 -1.19 -8.33 -12.31
N THR A 155 -0.08 -7.60 -12.41
CA THR A 155 0.92 -7.75 -13.47
C THR A 155 2.29 -8.01 -12.85
N VAL A 156 3.27 -8.40 -13.64
CA VAL A 156 4.67 -8.54 -13.20
C VAL A 156 5.22 -7.18 -12.77
N ASP A 157 4.94 -6.13 -13.56
CA ASP A 157 5.41 -4.77 -13.30
C ASP A 157 4.80 -4.22 -12.00
N ASP A 158 3.47 -4.38 -11.78
CA ASP A 158 2.82 -3.92 -10.55
C ASP A 158 3.40 -4.60 -9.30
N CYS A 159 3.70 -5.90 -9.37
CA CYS A 159 4.34 -6.62 -8.29
C CYS A 159 5.78 -6.14 -8.07
N GLY A 160 6.53 -5.96 -9.15
CA GLY A 160 7.90 -5.44 -9.10
C GLY A 160 7.97 -4.06 -8.46
N ASP A 161 7.16 -3.13 -8.94
CA ASP A 161 7.07 -1.76 -8.41
C ASP A 161 6.61 -1.75 -6.95
N TYR A 162 5.62 -2.58 -6.60
CA TYR A 162 5.18 -2.72 -5.22
C TYR A 162 6.33 -3.17 -4.30
N CYS A 163 7.09 -4.19 -4.70
CA CYS A 163 8.19 -4.71 -3.91
C CYS A 163 9.37 -3.73 -3.84
N LEU A 164 9.71 -3.07 -4.95
CA LEU A 164 10.77 -2.06 -5.00
C LEU A 164 10.43 -0.87 -4.10
N ASN A 165 9.22 -0.34 -4.19
CA ASN A 165 8.72 0.74 -3.33
C ASN A 165 8.64 0.31 -1.85
N SER A 166 8.53 -0.99 -1.59
CA SER A 166 8.57 -1.60 -0.25
C SER A 166 10.00 -1.86 0.25
N GLY A 167 11.04 -1.49 -0.52
CA GLY A 167 12.44 -1.67 -0.16
C GLY A 167 12.98 -3.08 -0.40
N PHE A 168 12.31 -3.89 -1.23
CA PHE A 168 12.74 -5.25 -1.56
C PHE A 168 13.18 -5.36 -3.01
N LEU A 169 14.32 -6.04 -3.22
CA LEU A 169 14.84 -6.29 -4.56
C LEU A 169 14.36 -7.63 -5.16
N TRP A 170 13.89 -8.56 -4.33
CA TRP A 170 13.32 -9.82 -4.80
C TRP A 170 11.81 -9.74 -4.75
N PHE A 171 11.17 -10.21 -5.83
CA PHE A 171 9.72 -10.36 -5.88
C PHE A 171 9.31 -11.62 -6.61
N GLY A 172 8.14 -12.12 -6.30
CA GLY A 172 7.59 -13.32 -6.91
C GLY A 172 6.07 -13.28 -6.98
N LEU A 173 5.53 -13.84 -8.04
CA LEU A 173 4.10 -13.91 -8.28
C LEU A 173 3.63 -15.34 -8.13
N GLU A 174 2.47 -15.54 -7.48
CA GLU A 174 1.87 -16.84 -7.23
C GLU A 174 0.35 -16.80 -7.50
N TYR A 175 -0.23 -17.93 -7.88
CA TYR A 175 -1.67 -18.08 -8.15
C TYR A 175 -2.29 -17.07 -9.14
N GLY A 176 -1.49 -16.44 -9.99
CA GLY A 176 -1.97 -15.47 -10.98
C GLY A 176 -2.32 -14.08 -10.43
N ALA A 177 -2.42 -13.93 -9.11
CA ALA A 177 -2.97 -12.73 -8.46
C ALA A 177 -2.23 -12.30 -7.19
N GLU A 178 -1.29 -13.09 -6.72
CA GLU A 178 -0.55 -12.84 -5.48
C GLU A 178 0.86 -12.34 -5.78
N CYS A 179 1.33 -11.38 -5.01
CA CYS A 179 2.65 -10.78 -5.07
C CYS A 179 3.34 -10.92 -3.73
N TYR A 180 4.58 -11.38 -3.73
CA TYR A 180 5.41 -11.57 -2.56
C TYR A 180 6.76 -10.91 -2.76
N CYS A 181 7.24 -10.23 -1.73
CA CYS A 181 8.49 -9.50 -1.73
C CYS A 181 9.45 -10.10 -0.71
N GLY A 182 10.75 -9.97 -0.94
CA GLY A 182 11.75 -10.41 0.01
C GLY A 182 13.10 -9.73 -0.19
N ALA A 183 13.90 -9.67 0.88
CA ALA A 183 15.30 -9.24 0.78
C ALA A 183 16.19 -10.33 0.15
N VAL A 184 15.75 -11.57 0.22
CA VAL A 184 16.43 -12.76 -0.29
C VAL A 184 15.41 -13.88 -0.51
N LEU A 185 15.63 -14.71 -1.51
CA LEU A 185 14.88 -15.95 -1.68
C LEU A 185 15.31 -16.96 -0.59
N ASN A 186 14.33 -17.58 0.06
CA ASN A 186 14.60 -18.54 1.13
C ASN A 186 15.38 -19.75 0.60
N ALA A 187 16.45 -20.14 1.29
CA ALA A 187 17.33 -21.23 0.87
C ALA A 187 16.66 -22.62 0.80
N ASN A 188 15.47 -22.77 1.41
CA ASN A 188 14.67 -24.00 1.33
C ASN A 188 13.72 -24.00 0.13
N SER A 189 13.54 -22.87 -0.56
CA SER A 189 12.89 -22.82 -1.86
C SER A 189 13.82 -23.42 -2.92
N THR A 190 13.29 -24.22 -3.81
CA THR A 190 14.05 -24.88 -4.87
C THR A 190 13.51 -24.55 -6.24
N SER A 191 14.37 -24.56 -7.26
CA SER A 191 13.95 -24.41 -8.65
C SER A 191 12.92 -25.47 -9.02
N ALA A 192 11.86 -25.09 -9.70
CA ALA A 192 10.81 -25.94 -10.23
C ALA A 192 10.84 -25.93 -11.78
N ALA A 193 10.08 -26.81 -12.41
CA ALA A 193 9.95 -26.77 -13.85
C ALA A 193 9.20 -25.51 -14.29
N GLU A 194 9.64 -24.85 -15.37
CA GLU A 194 8.96 -23.65 -15.91
C GLU A 194 7.49 -23.88 -16.21
N THR A 195 7.12 -25.12 -16.59
CA THR A 195 5.74 -25.55 -16.82
C THR A 195 4.86 -25.55 -15.58
N ASP A 196 5.45 -25.50 -14.38
CA ASP A 196 4.70 -25.44 -13.11
C ASP A 196 4.21 -24.01 -12.81
N CYS A 197 4.92 -22.99 -13.33
CA CYS A 197 4.50 -21.59 -13.29
C CYS A 197 3.67 -21.29 -14.56
N ASN A 198 2.40 -21.66 -14.55
CA ASN A 198 1.54 -21.68 -15.73
C ASN A 198 0.24 -20.88 -15.59
N MET A 199 0.07 -20.14 -14.51
CA MET A 199 -1.11 -19.30 -14.31
C MET A 199 -0.88 -17.93 -14.94
N PRO A 200 -1.80 -17.46 -15.82
CA PRO A 200 -1.70 -16.12 -16.37
C PRO A 200 -1.89 -15.08 -15.26
N CYS A 201 -1.26 -13.92 -15.40
CA CYS A 201 -1.49 -12.79 -14.52
C CYS A 201 -2.93 -12.28 -14.67
N SER A 202 -3.56 -11.91 -13.55
CA SER A 202 -4.94 -11.43 -13.55
C SER A 202 -5.12 -10.09 -14.28
N GLY A 203 -4.06 -9.28 -14.37
CA GLY A 203 -4.02 -8.01 -15.09
C GLY A 203 -3.39 -8.08 -16.49
N ASP A 204 -2.63 -9.16 -16.79
CA ASP A 204 -2.00 -9.40 -18.09
C ASP A 204 -1.99 -10.89 -18.42
N SER A 205 -2.93 -11.34 -19.24
CA SER A 205 -3.04 -12.74 -19.62
C SER A 205 -1.92 -13.25 -20.54
N ALA A 206 -1.05 -12.38 -21.03
CA ALA A 206 0.12 -12.76 -21.84
C ALA A 206 1.35 -13.09 -20.97
N ALA A 207 1.37 -12.60 -19.72
CA ALA A 207 2.42 -12.88 -18.75
C ALA A 207 2.02 -14.01 -17.80
N THR A 208 3.02 -14.65 -17.17
CA THR A 208 2.83 -15.73 -16.19
C THR A 208 3.09 -15.21 -14.78
N CYS A 209 2.13 -15.42 -13.89
CA CYS A 209 2.19 -15.06 -12.49
C CYS A 209 2.17 -16.31 -11.60
N GLY A 210 3.20 -17.14 -11.72
CA GLY A 210 3.40 -18.33 -10.93
C GLY A 210 2.44 -19.48 -11.22
N GLY A 211 2.21 -20.30 -10.24
CA GLY A 211 1.33 -21.46 -10.27
C GLY A 211 0.86 -21.82 -8.86
N SER A 212 0.25 -22.99 -8.70
CA SER A 212 -0.16 -23.48 -7.37
C SER A 212 1.06 -23.87 -6.54
N ASN A 213 1.36 -23.13 -5.47
CA ASN A 213 2.57 -23.25 -4.65
C ASN A 213 3.85 -23.13 -5.50
N ARG A 214 3.83 -22.23 -6.51
CA ARG A 214 4.95 -21.93 -7.38
C ARG A 214 5.04 -20.44 -7.64
N LEU A 215 6.23 -19.88 -7.45
CA LEU A 215 6.51 -18.48 -7.71
C LEU A 215 7.23 -18.30 -9.04
N SER A 216 6.73 -17.42 -9.90
CA SER A 216 7.55 -16.77 -10.93
C SER A 216 8.39 -15.72 -10.21
N VAL A 217 9.69 -15.99 -10.02
CA VAL A 217 10.59 -15.15 -9.22
C VAL A 217 11.39 -14.21 -10.10
N TYR A 218 11.57 -12.98 -9.62
CA TYR A 218 12.33 -11.91 -10.26
C TYR A 218 13.24 -11.22 -9.24
N GLN A 219 14.30 -10.59 -9.74
CA GLN A 219 15.20 -9.75 -8.97
C GLN A 219 15.44 -8.43 -9.71
N TRP A 220 15.39 -7.31 -9.01
CA TRP A 220 15.85 -6.01 -9.50
C TRP A 220 17.40 -5.96 -9.48
N VAL A 221 18.00 -5.55 -10.59
CA VAL A 221 19.47 -5.44 -10.81
C VAL A 221 19.86 -4.08 -11.36
#